data_0f2e2a9ce5f84aed9e0804c707aca492
#
_entry.id   0f2e2a9ce5f84aed9e0804c707aca492
#
_cell.length_a   1.000
_cell.length_b   1.000
_cell.length_c   1.000
_cell.angle_alpha   90.00
_cell.angle_beta   90.00
_cell.angle_gamma   90.00
#
_symmetry.space_group_name_H-M   'P 1'
#
loop_
_entity.id
_entity.type
_entity.pdbx_description
1 polymer ?
#
loop_
_entity_poly.entity_id
_entity_poly.type
_entity_poly.pdbx_seq_one_letter_code
_entity_poly.pdbx_strand_id
1 'polypeptide(L)' 'MEQLPLGLGMALAQNQDAMEYFAKLPQEKKYEIINHTHSIKSKQEMHSFVQNLTNNI' A
#
# COMPACT_ATOMS: atom_id res chain seq x y z
N MET A 1 -7.96 3.91 -15.13
CA MET A 1 -6.70 3.76 -14.41
C MET A 1 -6.87 4.19 -12.97
N GLU A 2 -6.45 3.34 -12.07
CA GLU A 2 -6.60 3.61 -10.67
C GLU A 2 -5.67 4.71 -10.22
N GLN A 3 -6.18 5.58 -9.36
CA GLN A 3 -5.34 6.59 -8.74
C GLN A 3 -4.96 6.13 -7.35
N LEU A 4 -3.69 5.94 -7.11
CA LEU A 4 -3.20 5.61 -5.79
C LEU A 4 -3.14 6.88 -4.94
N PRO A 5 -3.52 6.79 -3.65
CA PRO A 5 -3.24 7.88 -2.75
C PRO A 5 -1.76 8.21 -2.76
N LEU A 6 -1.44 9.49 -2.70
CA LEU A 6 -0.04 9.92 -2.79
C LEU A 6 0.81 9.28 -1.70
N GLY A 7 0.30 9.23 -0.48
CA GLY A 7 1.03 8.63 0.62
C GLY A 7 1.33 7.15 0.41
N LEU A 8 0.35 6.41 -0.14
CA LEU A 8 0.56 5.00 -0.43
C LEU A 8 1.60 4.82 -1.51
N GLY A 9 1.51 5.62 -2.58
CA GLY A 9 2.48 5.53 -3.66
C GLY A 9 3.89 5.80 -3.20
N MET A 10 4.06 6.81 -2.34
CA MET A 10 5.38 7.14 -1.81
C MET A 10 5.92 6.04 -0.90
N ALA A 11 5.06 5.47 -0.07
CA ALA A 11 5.48 4.39 0.83
C ALA A 11 5.89 3.15 0.04
N LEU A 12 5.14 2.81 -1.01
CA LEU A 12 5.48 1.69 -1.87
C LEU A 12 6.80 1.95 -2.60
N ALA A 13 7.03 3.18 -3.04
CA ALA A 13 8.27 3.53 -3.71
C ALA A 13 9.49 3.36 -2.81
N GLN A 14 9.31 3.50 -1.51
CA GLN A 14 10.38 3.34 -0.54
C GLN A 14 10.56 1.91 -0.07
N ASN A 15 9.65 1.02 -0.44
CA ASN A 15 9.71 -0.38 -0.04
C ASN A 15 9.47 -1.25 -1.26
N GLN A 16 10.55 -1.66 -1.89
CA GLN A 16 10.47 -2.39 -3.16
C GLN A 16 9.73 -3.71 -3.03
N ASP A 17 9.93 -4.42 -1.93
CA ASP A 17 9.25 -5.69 -1.71
C ASP A 17 7.74 -5.49 -1.63
N ALA A 18 7.31 -4.45 -0.92
CA ALA A 18 5.89 -4.15 -0.82
C ALA A 18 5.32 -3.71 -2.17
N MET A 19 6.09 -2.95 -2.93
CA MET A 19 5.67 -2.52 -4.26
C MET A 19 5.42 -3.74 -5.16
N GLU A 20 6.34 -4.69 -5.15
CA GLU A 20 6.19 -5.90 -5.96
C GLU A 20 5.00 -6.73 -5.49
N TYR A 21 4.86 -6.86 -4.19
CA TYR A 21 3.74 -7.59 -3.63
C TYR A 21 2.41 -6.96 -4.06
N PHE A 22 2.30 -5.65 -3.92
CA PHE A 22 1.09 -4.93 -4.30
C PHE A 22 0.80 -5.10 -5.79
N ALA A 23 1.83 -5.00 -6.62
CA ALA A 23 1.66 -5.08 -8.07
C ALA A 23 1.14 -6.44 -8.53
N LYS A 24 1.43 -7.49 -7.77
CA LYS A 24 1.02 -8.85 -8.11
C LYS A 24 -0.38 -9.18 -7.65
N LEU A 25 -1.00 -8.35 -6.84
CA LEU A 25 -2.32 -8.63 -6.30
C LEU A 25 -3.40 -8.49 -7.36
N PRO A 26 -4.49 -9.29 -7.24
CA PRO A 26 -5.66 -9.06 -8.07
C PRO A 26 -6.22 -7.66 -7.82
N GLN A 27 -6.94 -7.14 -8.81
CA GLN A 27 -7.47 -5.80 -8.72
C GLN A 27 -8.36 -5.60 -7.50
N GLU A 28 -9.15 -6.61 -7.15
CA GLU A 28 -10.01 -6.53 -5.97
C GLU A 28 -9.21 -6.29 -4.69
N LYS A 29 -8.09 -6.98 -4.57
CA LYS A 29 -7.24 -6.82 -3.39
C LYS A 29 -6.58 -5.45 -3.38
N LYS A 30 -6.18 -4.97 -4.54
CA LYS A 30 -5.62 -3.62 -4.63
C LYS A 30 -6.63 -2.58 -4.16
N TYR A 31 -7.89 -2.72 -4.56
CA TYR A 31 -8.94 -1.81 -4.12
C TYR A 31 -9.15 -1.87 -2.61
N GLU A 32 -9.11 -3.06 -2.04
CA GLU A 32 -9.25 -3.19 -0.59
C GLU A 32 -8.14 -2.43 0.14
N ILE A 33 -6.92 -2.55 -0.35
CA ILE A 33 -5.78 -1.86 0.24
C ILE A 33 -5.94 -0.36 0.08
N ILE A 34 -6.32 0.10 -1.11
CA ILE A 34 -6.52 1.52 -1.35
C ILE A 34 -7.60 2.08 -0.43
N ASN A 35 -8.70 1.36 -0.28
CA ASN A 35 -9.77 1.80 0.61
C ASN A 35 -9.31 1.87 2.05
N HIS A 36 -8.50 0.91 2.47
CA HIS A 36 -7.97 0.92 3.83
C HIS A 36 -7.11 2.17 4.06
N THR A 37 -6.32 2.55 3.06
CA THR A 37 -5.41 3.68 3.21
C THR A 37 -6.15 5.00 3.34
N HIS A 38 -7.42 5.06 2.95
CA HIS A 38 -8.21 6.28 3.12
C HIS A 38 -8.43 6.61 4.60
N SER A 39 -8.33 5.64 5.48
CA SER A 39 -8.45 5.86 6.91
C SER A 39 -7.12 6.15 7.59
N ILE A 40 -6.03 6.02 6.86
CA ILE A 40 -4.69 6.27 7.39
C ILE A 40 -4.36 7.74 7.16
N LYS A 41 -4.04 8.46 8.24
CA LYS A 41 -3.88 9.90 8.17
C LYS A 41 -2.48 10.40 8.47
N SER A 42 -1.55 9.52 8.81
CA SER A 42 -0.18 9.93 9.07
C SER A 42 0.78 9.14 8.19
N LYS A 43 1.92 9.75 7.88
CA LYS A 43 2.96 9.10 7.10
C LYS A 43 3.49 7.87 7.82
N GLN A 44 3.61 7.95 9.14
CA GLN A 44 4.15 6.87 9.93
C GLN A 44 3.22 5.66 9.89
N GLU A 45 1.92 5.90 10.01
CA GLU A 45 0.95 4.81 9.91
C GLU A 45 0.96 4.18 8.53
N MET A 46 1.07 5.01 7.49
CA MET A 46 1.12 4.51 6.12
C MET A 46 2.36 3.64 5.92
N HIS A 47 3.49 4.09 6.43
CA HIS A 47 4.73 3.34 6.32
C HIS A 47 4.62 1.99 7.02
N SER A 48 4.05 1.97 8.22
CA SER A 48 3.84 0.74 8.97
C SER A 48 2.88 -0.20 8.24
N PHE A 49 1.82 0.36 7.68
CA PHE A 49 0.85 -0.43 6.93
C PHE A 49 1.52 -1.12 5.75
N VAL A 50 2.32 -0.38 5.01
CA VAL A 50 3.01 -0.92 3.84
C VAL A 50 4.02 -2.00 4.24
N GLN A 51 4.75 -1.78 5.32
CA GLN A 51 5.68 -2.80 5.81
C GLN A 51 4.95 -4.09 6.18
N ASN A 52 3.76 -3.97 6.75
CA ASN A 52 3.00 -5.14 7.16
C ASN A 52 2.46 -5.93 5.97
N LEU A 53 2.38 -5.33 4.80
CA LEU A 53 1.95 -6.07 3.61
C LEU A 53 2.87 -7.26 3.33
N THR A 54 4.16 -7.08 3.51
CA THR A 54 5.13 -8.14 3.25
C THR A 54 5.43 -8.96 4.49
N ASN A 55 5.23 -8.41 5.68
CA ASN A 55 5.51 -9.14 6.91
C ASN A 55 4.52 -10.27 7.17
N ASN A 56 3.37 -10.26 6.50
CA ASN A 56 2.33 -11.26 6.69
C ASN A 56 2.38 -12.38 5.66
N ILE A 57 3.41 -12.42 4.86
CA ILE A 57 3.56 -13.44 3.83
C ILE A 57 4.19 -14.70 4.40
#